data_3ab9042c114afee19317b6a1e255d10f
#
_entry.id   3ab9042c114afee19317b6a1e255d10f
#
_cell.length_a   1.000
_cell.length_b   1.000
_cell.length_c   1.000
_cell.angle_alpha   90.00
_cell.angle_beta   90.00
_cell.angle_gamma   90.00
#
_symmetry.space_group_name_H-M   'P 1'
#
loop_
_entity.id
_entity.type
_entity.pdbx_description
1 polymer ?
#
loop_
_entity_poly.entity_id
_entity_poly.type
_entity_poly.pdbx_seq_one_letter_code
_entity_poly.pdbx_strand_id
1 'polypeptide(L)'
;MWNLCGISLAVHDIALAEHFYKNVLALGAPKIRTEIECVFASSRSFIRLKKPSNKLIRNEEGILTSALDRYVMIEIPDLGKAKTSLVKTGANFQQIKSLQGDGACLCIALPCQNIMIVCEASSKIFEEDIEQVTLKKWKLHHVNLQAADVRKSVEFLAMNLGLREGSWKAPKEKGDFSIEPKDLSVFPLGAFNGGLHIIKPDPGFALRNNFAHNPSIGGHPAVAVQDIQAVKNRLEREDIQVTDAGTYAMRNMHQIYCLDPSGNVIEINQYIPD
;
A
#
# COMPACT_ATOMS: atom_id res chain seq x y z
N MET A 1 -16.28 7.55 7.19
CA MET A 1 -15.54 7.27 5.92
C MET A 1 -14.21 6.66 6.34
N TRP A 2 -13.72 5.61 5.69
CA TRP A 2 -12.41 5.04 5.99
C TRP A 2 -11.29 5.81 5.29
N ASN A 3 -10.04 5.66 5.75
CA ASN A 3 -8.85 6.26 5.13
C ASN A 3 -7.73 5.22 5.01
N LEU A 4 -6.92 5.35 3.96
CA LEU A 4 -5.66 4.63 3.83
C LEU A 4 -4.55 5.46 4.50
N CYS A 5 -3.97 4.92 5.58
CA CYS A 5 -2.97 5.64 6.36
C CYS A 5 -1.54 5.32 5.95
N GLY A 6 -1.26 4.08 5.57
CA GLY A 6 0.11 3.76 5.23
C GLY A 6 0.37 2.29 4.95
N ILE A 7 1.64 2.03 4.71
CA ILE A 7 2.16 0.69 4.49
C ILE A 7 3.49 0.54 5.22
N SER A 8 3.73 -0.66 5.75
CA SER A 8 5.06 -1.10 6.19
C SER A 8 5.62 -2.09 5.18
N LEU A 9 6.85 -1.88 4.78
CA LEU A 9 7.61 -2.73 3.87
C LEU A 9 8.82 -3.31 4.60
N ALA A 10 9.06 -4.60 4.38
CA ALA A 10 10.26 -5.25 4.88
C ALA A 10 11.47 -4.86 4.01
N VAL A 11 12.55 -4.41 4.63
CA VAL A 11 13.80 -4.04 3.94
C VAL A 11 15.00 -4.63 4.70
N HIS A 12 16.02 -5.10 3.98
CA HIS A 12 17.19 -5.70 4.62
C HIS A 12 18.27 -4.71 4.96
N ASP A 13 18.32 -3.58 4.29
CA ASP A 13 19.27 -2.50 4.59
C ASP A 13 18.54 -1.17 4.69
N ILE A 14 18.54 -0.59 5.89
CA ILE A 14 17.85 0.67 6.15
C ILE A 14 18.55 1.85 5.47
N ALA A 15 19.88 1.84 5.35
CA ALA A 15 20.60 2.93 4.75
C ALA A 15 20.38 2.99 3.23
N LEU A 16 20.45 1.84 2.55
CA LEU A 16 20.13 1.74 1.13
C LEU A 16 18.67 2.09 0.85
N ALA A 17 17.75 1.59 1.67
CA ALA A 17 16.34 1.91 1.54
C ALA A 17 16.08 3.41 1.80
N GLU A 18 16.68 4.01 2.84
CA GLU A 18 16.59 5.45 3.08
C GLU A 18 17.08 6.24 1.87
N HIS A 19 18.25 5.90 1.31
CA HIS A 19 18.78 6.58 0.12
C HIS A 19 17.78 6.53 -1.03
N PHE A 20 17.23 5.35 -1.33
CA PHE A 20 16.26 5.15 -2.41
C PHE A 20 15.00 6.01 -2.20
N TYR A 21 14.33 5.91 -1.06
CA TYR A 21 13.07 6.64 -0.82
C TYR A 21 13.30 8.16 -0.66
N LYS A 22 14.38 8.57 -0.02
CA LYS A 22 14.69 9.99 0.23
C LYS A 22 15.19 10.70 -1.03
N ASN A 23 16.17 10.12 -1.73
CA ASN A 23 16.92 10.80 -2.78
C ASN A 23 16.40 10.42 -4.18
N VAL A 24 16.17 9.13 -4.44
CA VAL A 24 15.72 8.66 -5.76
C VAL A 24 14.23 8.93 -5.96
N LEU A 25 13.38 8.50 -5.03
CA LEU A 25 11.95 8.83 -5.08
C LEU A 25 11.65 10.27 -4.63
N ALA A 26 12.59 10.94 -3.97
CA ALA A 26 12.47 12.31 -3.47
C ALA A 26 11.31 12.51 -2.46
N LEU A 27 11.09 11.53 -1.57
CA LEU A 27 10.03 11.64 -0.56
C LEU A 27 10.37 12.61 0.58
N GLY A 28 11.59 13.18 0.59
CA GLY A 28 12.07 14.08 1.62
C GLY A 28 12.75 13.36 2.80
N ALA A 29 13.02 14.07 3.88
CA ALA A 29 13.65 13.49 5.05
C ALA A 29 12.68 12.56 5.80
N PRO A 30 13.15 11.42 6.33
CA PRO A 30 12.30 10.56 7.16
C PRO A 30 11.95 11.25 8.49
N LYS A 31 10.75 10.99 9.00
CA LYS A 31 10.28 11.47 10.31
C LYS A 31 10.84 10.63 11.46
N ILE A 32 11.08 9.36 11.23
CA ILE A 32 11.71 8.43 12.16
C ILE A 32 12.86 7.74 11.44
N ARG A 33 14.00 7.65 12.10
CA ARG A 33 15.19 6.96 11.61
C ARG A 33 15.92 6.28 12.77
N THR A 34 15.97 4.95 12.71
CA THR A 34 16.73 4.11 13.63
C THR A 34 17.56 3.09 12.84
N GLU A 35 18.29 2.21 13.50
CA GLU A 35 19.04 1.12 12.85
C GLU A 35 18.12 0.06 12.20
N ILE A 36 16.87 -0.05 12.67
CA ILE A 36 15.93 -1.09 12.26
C ILE A 36 14.70 -0.56 11.53
N GLU A 37 14.50 0.76 11.49
CA GLU A 37 13.34 1.35 10.79
C GLU A 37 13.60 2.77 10.28
N CYS A 38 12.88 3.12 9.22
CA CYS A 38 12.82 4.43 8.64
C CYS A 38 11.37 4.74 8.22
N VAL A 39 10.83 5.90 8.57
CA VAL A 39 9.44 6.27 8.27
C VAL A 39 9.40 7.58 7.50
N PHE A 40 8.83 7.52 6.31
CA PHE A 40 8.48 8.70 5.50
C PHE A 40 7.00 9.02 5.70
N ALA A 41 6.67 10.27 5.95
CA ALA A 41 5.30 10.70 6.15
C ALA A 41 4.96 11.90 5.26
N SER A 42 3.73 11.92 4.75
CA SER A 42 3.18 13.00 3.95
C SER A 42 1.69 13.12 4.21
N SER A 43 1.22 14.31 4.63
CA SER A 43 -0.18 14.53 5.02
C SER A 43 -0.66 13.51 6.06
N ARG A 44 -1.60 12.66 5.69
CA ARG A 44 -2.14 11.59 6.53
C ARG A 44 -1.61 10.21 6.17
N SER A 45 -0.55 10.14 5.36
CA SER A 45 -0.02 8.87 4.85
C SER A 45 1.42 8.65 5.28
N PHE A 46 1.83 7.39 5.41
CA PHE A 46 3.21 7.03 5.68
C PHE A 46 3.66 5.80 4.88
N ILE A 47 4.96 5.72 4.66
CA ILE A 47 5.66 4.52 4.23
C ILE A 47 6.69 4.21 5.32
N ARG A 48 6.54 3.07 5.97
CA ARG A 48 7.45 2.55 6.98
C ARG A 48 8.33 1.48 6.35
N LEU A 49 9.62 1.65 6.44
CA LEU A 49 10.62 0.67 6.04
C LEU A 49 11.16 0.02 7.29
N LYS A 50 11.07 -1.29 7.41
CA LYS A 50 11.47 -2.01 8.61
C LYS A 50 12.34 -3.20 8.30
N LYS A 51 13.47 -3.31 9.02
CA LYS A 51 14.30 -4.50 8.98
C LYS A 51 13.55 -5.65 9.67
N PRO A 52 13.32 -6.79 8.99
CA PRO A 52 12.60 -7.91 9.58
C PRO A 52 13.26 -8.39 10.85
N SER A 53 12.45 -8.71 11.86
CA SER A 53 12.98 -9.40 13.02
C SER A 53 13.27 -10.86 12.63
N ASN A 54 14.46 -11.35 12.93
CA ASN A 54 14.85 -12.74 12.66
C ASN A 54 14.10 -13.76 13.52
N LYS A 55 13.18 -13.33 14.37
CA LYS A 55 12.40 -14.19 15.25
C LYS A 55 11.01 -14.42 14.66
N LEU A 56 10.83 -15.58 14.06
CA LEU A 56 9.51 -16.13 13.79
C LEU A 56 8.87 -16.52 15.14
N ILE A 57 8.34 -15.56 15.86
CA ILE A 57 7.63 -15.82 17.11
C ILE A 57 6.15 -15.95 16.75
N ARG A 58 5.61 -17.18 16.82
CA ARG A 58 4.18 -17.38 16.98
C ARG A 58 3.83 -17.03 18.42
N ASN A 59 2.95 -16.06 18.61
CA ASN A 59 2.29 -15.97 19.90
C ASN A 59 1.25 -17.09 20.01
N GLU A 60 0.76 -17.33 21.22
CA GLU A 60 -0.24 -18.36 21.49
C GLU A 60 -1.54 -18.20 20.68
N GLU A 61 -1.79 -17.01 20.14
CA GLU A 61 -2.95 -16.63 19.34
C GLU A 61 -2.74 -16.87 17.82
N GLY A 62 -1.57 -17.32 17.39
CA GLY A 62 -1.30 -17.75 16.03
C GLY A 62 -0.94 -16.63 15.04
N ILE A 63 -0.91 -15.36 15.45
CA ILE A 63 -0.42 -14.26 14.65
C ILE A 63 1.10 -14.18 14.77
N LEU A 64 1.80 -14.22 13.64
CA LEU A 64 3.25 -14.06 13.62
C LEU A 64 3.62 -12.60 13.97
N THR A 65 4.44 -12.38 14.98
CA THR A 65 4.94 -11.03 15.32
C THR A 65 5.80 -10.44 14.20
N SER A 66 6.49 -11.27 13.40
CA SER A 66 7.15 -10.86 12.16
C SER A 66 6.18 -10.31 11.11
N ALA A 67 4.88 -10.62 11.20
CA ALA A 67 3.86 -10.07 10.32
C ALA A 67 3.68 -8.54 10.50
N LEU A 68 4.08 -7.98 11.64
CA LEU A 68 4.14 -6.53 11.87
C LEU A 68 5.29 -5.83 11.13
N ASP A 69 6.15 -6.56 10.44
CA ASP A 69 7.19 -5.98 9.57
C ASP A 69 6.62 -5.60 8.20
N ARG A 70 5.52 -6.23 7.77
CA ARG A 70 4.81 -5.92 6.52
C ARG A 70 3.30 -5.88 6.75
N TYR A 71 2.69 -4.70 6.62
CA TYR A 71 1.24 -4.53 6.79
C TYR A 71 0.74 -3.31 6.01
N VAL A 72 -0.55 -3.28 5.73
CA VAL A 72 -1.28 -2.07 5.32
C VAL A 72 -2.01 -1.50 6.53
N MET A 73 -2.08 -0.19 6.66
CA MET A 73 -2.80 0.47 7.75
C MET A 73 -3.93 1.34 7.23
N ILE A 74 -5.11 1.17 7.82
CA ILE A 74 -6.30 1.97 7.52
C ILE A 74 -6.93 2.53 8.79
N GLU A 75 -7.65 3.62 8.64
CA GLU A 75 -8.57 4.14 9.66
C GLU A 75 -10.01 3.86 9.26
N ILE A 76 -10.84 3.53 10.26
CA ILE A 76 -12.29 3.37 10.12
C ILE A 76 -13.02 4.18 11.18
N PRO A 77 -14.29 4.55 10.98
CA PRO A 77 -15.02 5.40 11.92
C PRO A 77 -15.41 4.71 13.23
N ASP A 78 -15.43 3.37 13.28
CA ASP A 78 -15.95 2.62 14.45
C ASP A 78 -15.19 1.29 14.60
N LEU A 79 -14.17 1.32 15.45
CA LEU A 79 -13.32 0.16 15.73
C LEU A 79 -14.08 -0.90 16.57
N GLY A 80 -15.00 -0.47 17.42
CA GLY A 80 -15.82 -1.35 18.25
C GLY A 80 -16.77 -2.21 17.41
N LYS A 81 -17.42 -1.60 16.41
CA LYS A 81 -18.26 -2.32 15.45
C LYS A 81 -17.47 -3.32 14.64
N ALA A 82 -16.29 -2.93 14.15
CA ALA A 82 -15.40 -3.84 13.42
C ALA A 82 -14.98 -5.03 14.29
N LYS A 83 -14.57 -4.78 15.54
CA LYS A 83 -14.21 -5.83 16.49
C LYS A 83 -15.37 -6.82 16.72
N THR A 84 -16.58 -6.31 16.92
CA THR A 84 -17.78 -7.14 17.09
C THR A 84 -18.04 -8.03 15.87
N SER A 85 -17.91 -7.48 14.66
CA SER A 85 -18.08 -8.23 13.43
C SER A 85 -17.01 -9.31 13.26
N LEU A 86 -15.74 -9.00 13.53
CA LEU A 86 -14.63 -9.95 13.46
C LEU A 86 -14.84 -11.14 14.43
N VAL A 87 -15.30 -10.88 15.66
CA VAL A 87 -15.65 -11.95 16.61
C VAL A 87 -16.77 -12.81 16.06
N LYS A 88 -17.84 -12.20 15.55
CA LYS A 88 -19.01 -12.91 15.02
C LYS A 88 -18.67 -13.80 13.82
N THR A 89 -17.74 -13.37 12.97
CA THR A 89 -17.32 -14.12 11.78
C THR A 89 -16.21 -15.13 12.05
N GLY A 90 -15.68 -15.18 13.29
CA GLY A 90 -14.53 -16.04 13.63
C GLY A 90 -13.24 -15.64 12.94
N ALA A 91 -13.10 -14.35 12.59
CA ALA A 91 -11.91 -13.84 11.92
C ALA A 91 -10.69 -13.89 12.85
N ASN A 92 -9.51 -14.11 12.28
CA ASN A 92 -8.26 -14.08 13.04
C ASN A 92 -7.77 -12.64 13.18
N PHE A 93 -7.83 -12.10 14.41
CA PHE A 93 -7.36 -10.77 14.74
C PHE A 93 -6.84 -10.67 16.17
N GLN A 94 -6.05 -9.65 16.44
CA GLN A 94 -5.51 -9.32 17.75
C GLN A 94 -5.65 -7.83 18.01
N GLN A 95 -6.04 -7.45 19.23
CA GLN A 95 -5.98 -6.05 19.65
C GLN A 95 -4.55 -5.72 20.07
N ILE A 96 -4.00 -4.66 19.53
CA ILE A 96 -2.66 -4.18 19.82
C ILE A 96 -2.71 -2.71 20.26
N LYS A 97 -1.63 -2.24 20.92
CA LYS A 97 -1.44 -0.79 21.12
C LYS A 97 -1.25 -0.11 19.78
N SER A 98 -1.70 1.13 19.66
CA SER A 98 -1.44 1.93 18.46
C SER A 98 0.06 1.97 18.15
N LEU A 99 0.41 1.82 16.88
CA LEU A 99 1.80 1.90 16.43
C LEU A 99 2.29 3.35 16.30
N GLN A 100 1.41 4.34 16.47
CA GLN A 100 1.68 5.74 16.14
C GLN A 100 1.06 6.75 17.13
N GLY A 101 0.72 6.34 18.34
CA GLY A 101 0.13 7.20 19.36
C GLY A 101 -0.62 6.44 20.43
N ASP A 102 -1.41 7.15 21.22
CA ASP A 102 -2.26 6.55 22.24
C ASP A 102 -3.51 5.95 21.59
N GLY A 103 -3.90 4.76 22.04
CA GLY A 103 -5.10 4.09 21.57
C GLY A 103 -4.89 2.62 21.25
N ALA A 104 -5.96 1.97 20.83
CA ALA A 104 -5.95 0.58 20.40
C ALA A 104 -6.12 0.49 18.89
N CYS A 105 -5.49 -0.51 18.29
CA CYS A 105 -5.70 -0.91 16.90
C CYS A 105 -6.03 -2.40 16.86
N LEU A 106 -6.60 -2.84 15.75
CA LEU A 106 -6.79 -4.26 15.47
C LEU A 106 -5.76 -4.69 14.41
N CYS A 107 -4.99 -5.70 14.74
CA CYS A 107 -4.12 -6.40 13.78
C CYS A 107 -4.92 -7.58 13.23
N ILE A 108 -5.19 -7.60 11.95
CA ILE A 108 -6.10 -8.55 11.30
C ILE A 108 -5.33 -9.33 10.24
N ALA A 109 -5.43 -10.66 10.29
CA ALA A 109 -4.99 -11.52 9.19
C ALA A 109 -6.11 -11.61 8.15
N LEU A 110 -5.89 -11.03 6.98
CA LEU A 110 -6.85 -11.09 5.87
C LEU A 110 -6.87 -12.49 5.23
N PRO A 111 -7.97 -12.88 4.56
CA PRO A 111 -8.04 -14.15 3.83
C PRO A 111 -6.93 -14.32 2.78
N CYS A 112 -6.41 -13.22 2.26
CA CYS A 112 -5.29 -13.19 1.33
C CYS A 112 -3.91 -13.27 1.99
N GLN A 113 -3.85 -13.60 3.29
CA GLN A 113 -2.62 -13.69 4.10
C GLN A 113 -1.85 -12.37 4.28
N ASN A 114 -2.40 -11.25 3.84
CA ASN A 114 -1.84 -9.94 4.16
C ASN A 114 -2.28 -9.53 5.58
N ILE A 115 -1.44 -8.75 6.24
CA ILE A 115 -1.77 -8.16 7.54
C ILE A 115 -2.33 -6.75 7.33
N MET A 116 -3.42 -6.47 8.01
CA MET A 116 -4.02 -5.15 8.05
C MET A 116 -4.07 -4.64 9.49
N ILE A 117 -3.56 -3.43 9.71
CA ILE A 117 -3.75 -2.71 10.96
C ILE A 117 -4.92 -1.74 10.79
N VAL A 118 -5.89 -1.83 11.66
CA VAL A 118 -7.10 -1.01 11.62
C VAL A 118 -7.16 -0.17 12.89
N CYS A 119 -7.22 1.14 12.75
CA CYS A 119 -7.33 2.10 13.85
C CYS A 119 -8.62 2.92 13.74
N GLU A 120 -9.01 3.57 14.82
CA GLU A 120 -10.13 4.49 14.79
C GLU A 120 -9.72 5.85 14.22
N ALA A 121 -10.62 6.49 13.46
CA ALA A 121 -10.35 7.72 12.70
C ALA A 121 -10.03 8.96 13.57
N SER A 122 -10.16 8.85 14.92
CA SER A 122 -9.76 9.89 15.87
C SER A 122 -8.28 9.85 16.23
N SER A 123 -7.57 8.78 15.84
CA SER A 123 -6.13 8.69 16.11
C SER A 123 -5.40 9.72 15.25
N LYS A 124 -4.72 10.65 15.90
CA LYS A 124 -3.88 11.66 15.23
C LYS A 124 -2.66 10.97 14.65
N ILE A 125 -2.76 10.53 13.42
CA ILE A 125 -1.63 9.99 12.67
C ILE A 125 -0.87 11.18 12.09
N PHE A 126 0.27 11.56 12.70
CA PHE A 126 1.10 12.68 12.29
C PHE A 126 0.33 14.00 12.17
N GLU A 127 0.16 14.74 13.28
CA GLU A 127 -0.24 16.15 13.23
C GLU A 127 0.81 16.94 12.45
N GLU A 128 0.49 17.29 11.23
CA GLU A 128 1.16 18.36 10.52
C GLU A 128 0.16 19.50 10.32
N ASP A 129 0.62 20.72 10.60
CA ASP A 129 -0.14 21.94 10.40
C ASP A 129 -0.79 21.96 9.02
N ILE A 130 -2.11 22.06 9.01
CA ILE A 130 -2.96 22.05 7.81
C ILE A 130 -2.58 23.17 6.83
N GLU A 131 -1.93 24.23 7.30
CA GLU A 131 -1.49 25.36 6.47
C GLU A 131 -0.33 25.07 5.50
N GLN A 132 0.44 23.99 5.72
CA GLN A 132 1.53 23.56 4.80
C GLN A 132 1.12 22.49 3.77
N VAL A 133 -0.14 22.14 3.70
CA VAL A 133 -0.67 21.03 2.86
C VAL A 133 -0.54 21.30 1.34
N THR A 134 -0.35 22.52 0.92
CA THR A 134 -0.37 22.92 -0.50
C THR A 134 0.91 22.57 -1.28
N LEU A 135 1.97 22.08 -0.64
CA LEU A 135 3.27 21.85 -1.30
C LEU A 135 3.90 20.48 -1.04
N LYS A 136 3.14 19.46 -0.64
CA LYS A 136 3.73 18.13 -0.41
C LYS A 136 4.01 17.42 -1.72
N LYS A 137 5.26 17.02 -1.87
CA LYS A 137 5.83 16.43 -3.10
C LYS A 137 5.25 15.06 -3.46
N TRP A 138 4.57 14.36 -2.52
CA TRP A 138 4.03 13.01 -2.75
C TRP A 138 2.87 12.68 -1.80
N LYS A 139 2.07 11.66 -2.16
CA LYS A 139 1.06 11.02 -1.29
C LYS A 139 0.98 9.53 -1.60
N LEU A 140 0.61 8.72 -0.60
CA LEU A 140 0.23 7.35 -0.84
C LEU A 140 -1.13 7.34 -1.57
N HIS A 141 -1.14 6.86 -2.81
CA HIS A 141 -2.34 6.84 -3.65
C HIS A 141 -3.18 5.59 -3.38
N HIS A 142 -2.56 4.43 -3.49
CA HIS A 142 -3.20 3.17 -3.16
C HIS A 142 -2.18 2.14 -2.66
N VAL A 143 -2.70 1.05 -2.12
CA VAL A 143 -1.94 -0.16 -1.84
C VAL A 143 -2.62 -1.31 -2.58
N ASN A 144 -1.84 -2.00 -3.40
CA ASN A 144 -2.28 -3.23 -4.05
C ASN A 144 -1.96 -4.43 -3.16
N LEU A 145 -2.96 -5.26 -2.88
CA LEU A 145 -2.85 -6.50 -2.11
C LEU A 145 -3.06 -7.69 -3.05
N GLN A 146 -2.12 -8.61 -3.00
CA GLN A 146 -2.24 -9.86 -3.73
C GLN A 146 -3.21 -10.81 -3.01
N ALA A 147 -4.13 -11.47 -3.75
CA ALA A 147 -5.04 -12.46 -3.20
C ALA A 147 -5.29 -13.59 -4.20
N ALA A 148 -5.13 -14.85 -3.77
CA ALA A 148 -5.49 -16.00 -4.60
C ALA A 148 -7.00 -16.06 -4.88
N ASP A 149 -7.81 -15.66 -3.89
CA ASP A 149 -9.26 -15.50 -3.97
C ASP A 149 -9.64 -14.06 -3.63
N VAL A 150 -9.85 -13.26 -4.68
CA VAL A 150 -10.21 -11.84 -4.56
C VAL A 150 -11.59 -11.68 -3.94
N ARG A 151 -12.57 -12.51 -4.35
CA ARG A 151 -13.95 -12.38 -3.87
C ARG A 151 -14.08 -12.64 -2.38
N LYS A 152 -13.38 -13.65 -1.86
CA LYS A 152 -13.31 -13.92 -0.42
C LYS A 152 -12.74 -12.74 0.37
N SER A 153 -11.70 -12.10 -0.17
CA SER A 153 -11.10 -10.92 0.45
C SER A 153 -12.03 -9.71 0.43
N VAL A 154 -12.76 -9.51 -0.68
CA VAL A 154 -13.77 -8.44 -0.81
C VAL A 154 -14.90 -8.63 0.19
N GLU A 155 -15.46 -9.84 0.25
CA GLU A 155 -16.52 -10.17 1.19
C GLU A 155 -16.09 -9.94 2.65
N PHE A 156 -14.87 -10.37 2.99
CA PHE A 156 -14.30 -10.15 4.32
C PHE A 156 -14.23 -8.67 4.69
N LEU A 157 -13.68 -7.82 3.80
CA LEU A 157 -13.52 -6.39 4.06
C LEU A 157 -14.89 -5.68 4.15
N ALA A 158 -15.82 -6.06 3.29
CA ALA A 158 -17.17 -5.50 3.32
C ALA A 158 -17.93 -5.87 4.61
N MET A 159 -17.92 -7.15 4.98
CA MET A 159 -18.66 -7.64 6.15
C MET A 159 -18.06 -7.18 7.48
N ASN A 160 -16.74 -7.21 7.62
CA ASN A 160 -16.07 -6.95 8.89
C ASN A 160 -15.69 -5.49 9.09
N LEU A 161 -15.35 -4.77 8.03
CA LEU A 161 -14.87 -3.38 8.12
C LEU A 161 -15.80 -2.37 7.47
N GLY A 162 -16.89 -2.84 6.82
CA GLY A 162 -17.85 -1.97 6.16
C GLY A 162 -17.28 -1.22 4.95
N LEU A 163 -16.21 -1.71 4.35
CA LEU A 163 -15.63 -1.13 3.14
C LEU A 163 -16.54 -1.42 1.94
N ARG A 164 -16.70 -0.42 1.08
CA ARG A 164 -17.53 -0.56 -0.13
C ARG A 164 -16.66 -0.78 -1.34
N GLU A 165 -16.90 -1.89 -2.03
CA GLU A 165 -16.28 -2.15 -3.32
C GLU A 165 -16.71 -1.10 -4.35
N GLY A 166 -15.75 -0.58 -5.11
CA GLY A 166 -16.00 0.30 -6.24
C GLY A 166 -16.10 -0.47 -7.56
N SER A 167 -16.25 0.27 -8.64
CA SER A 167 -16.21 -0.28 -9.99
C SER A 167 -14.90 0.12 -10.67
N TRP A 168 -14.16 -0.88 -11.13
CA TRP A 168 -13.02 -0.68 -12.01
C TRP A 168 -13.20 -1.57 -13.24
N LYS A 169 -12.86 -1.05 -14.40
CA LYS A 169 -12.86 -1.81 -15.65
C LYS A 169 -11.50 -1.69 -16.30
N ALA A 170 -10.91 -2.81 -16.64
CA ALA A 170 -9.69 -2.82 -17.42
C ALA A 170 -9.87 -2.03 -18.71
N PRO A 171 -8.96 -1.12 -19.06
CA PRO A 171 -8.98 -0.42 -20.32
C PRO A 171 -8.78 -1.44 -21.46
N LYS A 172 -9.66 -1.41 -22.46
CA LYS A 172 -9.59 -2.36 -23.58
C LYS A 172 -8.57 -1.97 -24.65
N GLU A 173 -8.07 -0.75 -24.60
CA GLU A 173 -7.33 -0.14 -25.70
C GLU A 173 -5.80 -0.11 -25.52
N LYS A 174 -5.32 -0.43 -24.32
CA LYS A 174 -3.90 -0.28 -23.98
C LYS A 174 -3.41 -1.48 -23.17
N GLY A 175 -2.82 -2.44 -23.85
CA GLY A 175 -2.23 -3.62 -23.20
C GLY A 175 -3.20 -4.80 -23.05
N ASP A 176 -2.67 -5.95 -22.70
CA ASP A 176 -3.42 -7.17 -22.46
C ASP A 176 -3.79 -7.29 -20.98
N PHE A 177 -4.93 -6.71 -20.64
CA PHE A 177 -5.58 -6.86 -19.33
C PHE A 177 -6.56 -8.01 -19.31
N SER A 178 -6.10 -9.21 -19.60
CA SER A 178 -6.91 -10.44 -19.48
C SER A 178 -7.26 -10.75 -18.02
N ILE A 179 -7.64 -9.72 -17.25
CA ILE A 179 -8.06 -9.87 -15.86
C ILE A 179 -9.57 -9.99 -15.83
N GLU A 180 -10.04 -11.12 -15.37
CA GLU A 180 -11.47 -11.33 -15.12
C GLU A 180 -11.98 -10.35 -14.06
N PRO A 181 -13.20 -9.81 -14.18
CA PRO A 181 -13.75 -8.88 -13.20
C PRO A 181 -13.78 -9.41 -11.76
N LYS A 182 -13.85 -10.74 -11.59
CA LYS A 182 -13.78 -11.40 -10.28
C LYS A 182 -12.37 -11.43 -9.66
N ASP A 183 -11.34 -11.28 -10.50
CA ASP A 183 -9.92 -11.45 -10.12
C ASP A 183 -9.23 -10.09 -9.82
N LEU A 184 -9.99 -8.99 -9.84
CA LEU A 184 -9.56 -7.66 -9.39
C LEU A 184 -10.69 -6.94 -8.68
N SER A 185 -10.36 -6.18 -7.64
CA SER A 185 -11.29 -5.31 -6.91
C SER A 185 -10.59 -4.05 -6.45
N VAL A 186 -11.36 -2.97 -6.37
CA VAL A 186 -10.91 -1.70 -5.81
C VAL A 186 -11.86 -1.24 -4.69
N PHE A 187 -11.30 -0.69 -3.62
CA PHE A 187 -12.02 0.03 -2.58
C PHE A 187 -11.59 1.49 -2.66
N PRO A 188 -12.32 2.32 -3.44
CA PRO A 188 -11.83 3.64 -3.81
C PRO A 188 -11.93 4.65 -2.67
N LEU A 189 -10.91 5.49 -2.59
CA LEU A 189 -10.86 6.70 -1.77
C LEU A 189 -10.67 7.91 -2.69
N GLY A 190 -11.73 8.69 -2.84
CA GLY A 190 -11.71 9.86 -3.71
C GLY A 190 -11.69 9.52 -5.21
N ALA A 191 -11.20 10.46 -6.01
CA ALA A 191 -11.08 10.31 -7.45
C ALA A 191 -9.89 9.39 -7.82
N PHE A 192 -9.90 8.85 -9.03
CA PHE A 192 -8.79 8.08 -9.63
C PHE A 192 -8.42 6.78 -8.94
N ASN A 193 -9.39 6.12 -8.29
CA ASN A 193 -9.21 4.80 -7.65
C ASN A 193 -8.06 4.73 -6.61
N GLY A 194 -7.78 5.82 -5.88
CA GLY A 194 -6.94 5.74 -4.70
C GLY A 194 -7.56 4.79 -3.66
N GLY A 195 -6.76 4.22 -2.75
CA GLY A 195 -7.26 3.39 -1.65
C GLY A 195 -6.69 1.97 -1.62
N LEU A 196 -7.52 0.94 -1.58
CA LEU A 196 -7.07 -0.45 -1.62
C LEU A 196 -7.44 -1.10 -2.95
N HIS A 197 -6.49 -1.79 -3.54
CA HIS A 197 -6.71 -2.70 -4.66
C HIS A 197 -6.44 -4.12 -4.22
N ILE A 198 -7.20 -5.08 -4.72
CA ILE A 198 -6.97 -6.51 -4.49
C ILE A 198 -6.91 -7.17 -5.86
N ILE A 199 -5.81 -7.85 -6.14
CA ILE A 199 -5.58 -8.49 -7.43
C ILE A 199 -5.16 -9.94 -7.25
N LYS A 200 -5.66 -10.80 -8.12
CA LYS A 200 -5.15 -12.15 -8.26
C LYS A 200 -3.81 -12.12 -9.00
N PRO A 201 -2.77 -12.81 -8.48
CA PRO A 201 -1.50 -12.91 -9.16
C PRO A 201 -1.64 -13.50 -10.56
N ASP A 202 -1.06 -12.84 -11.54
CA ASP A 202 -0.96 -13.33 -12.90
C ASP A 202 0.51 -13.34 -13.34
N PRO A 203 1.20 -14.50 -13.28
CA PRO A 203 2.61 -14.59 -13.63
C PRO A 203 2.93 -14.17 -15.07
N GLY A 204 1.98 -14.30 -15.98
CA GLY A 204 2.14 -13.93 -17.39
C GLY A 204 1.91 -12.46 -17.69
N PHE A 205 1.40 -11.68 -16.74
CA PHE A 205 0.97 -10.30 -16.96
C PHE A 205 2.10 -9.40 -17.50
N ALA A 206 3.26 -9.41 -16.86
CA ALA A 206 4.40 -8.59 -17.27
C ALA A 206 4.88 -8.96 -18.68
N LEU A 207 4.98 -10.27 -18.98
CA LEU A 207 5.41 -10.74 -20.28
C LEU A 207 4.47 -10.30 -21.40
N ARG A 208 3.15 -10.44 -21.21
CA ARG A 208 2.16 -10.04 -22.23
C ARG A 208 2.13 -8.53 -22.49
N ASN A 209 2.49 -7.74 -21.50
CA ASN A 209 2.50 -6.29 -21.59
C ASN A 209 3.89 -5.70 -21.84
N ASN A 210 4.91 -6.55 -22.06
CA ASN A 210 6.31 -6.12 -22.23
C ASN A 210 6.82 -5.26 -21.05
N PHE A 211 6.46 -5.66 -19.82
CA PHE A 211 6.88 -5.00 -18.60
C PHE A 211 8.07 -5.74 -17.98
N ALA A 212 9.03 -4.98 -17.48
CA ALA A 212 10.13 -5.54 -16.68
C ALA A 212 9.67 -5.96 -15.27
N HIS A 213 8.63 -5.33 -14.75
CA HIS A 213 8.08 -5.58 -13.41
C HIS A 213 6.64 -6.09 -13.51
N ASN A 214 6.29 -7.05 -12.66
CA ASN A 214 4.94 -7.58 -12.62
C ASN A 214 4.13 -6.96 -11.46
N PRO A 215 3.24 -5.99 -11.72
CA PRO A 215 2.48 -5.33 -10.67
C PRO A 215 1.39 -6.21 -10.04
N SER A 216 1.09 -7.37 -10.62
CA SER A 216 0.11 -8.30 -10.07
C SER A 216 0.67 -9.21 -8.96
N ILE A 217 2.01 -9.27 -8.82
CA ILE A 217 2.68 -10.19 -7.89
C ILE A 217 3.26 -9.42 -6.71
N GLY A 218 3.08 -9.96 -5.51
CA GLY A 218 3.70 -9.50 -4.26
C GLY A 218 2.96 -8.36 -3.56
N GLY A 219 2.03 -7.70 -4.23
CA GLY A 219 1.42 -6.47 -3.75
C GLY A 219 2.43 -5.30 -3.74
N HIS A 220 1.94 -4.07 -3.78
CA HIS A 220 2.82 -2.88 -3.80
C HIS A 220 2.08 -1.62 -3.33
N PRO A 221 2.82 -0.63 -2.80
CA PRO A 221 2.31 0.72 -2.66
C PRO A 221 2.39 1.48 -3.99
N ALA A 222 1.45 2.37 -4.21
CA ALA A 222 1.51 3.37 -5.27
C ALA A 222 1.67 4.77 -4.67
N VAL A 223 2.70 5.46 -5.10
CA VAL A 223 3.05 6.81 -4.63
C VAL A 223 2.73 7.82 -5.72
N ALA A 224 1.78 8.71 -5.47
CA ALA A 224 1.49 9.82 -6.37
C ALA A 224 2.52 10.93 -6.16
N VAL A 225 3.09 11.41 -7.25
CA VAL A 225 4.10 12.48 -7.31
C VAL A 225 3.64 13.61 -8.23
N GLN A 226 4.28 14.79 -8.11
CA GLN A 226 3.99 15.93 -8.98
C GLN A 226 4.69 15.84 -10.35
N ASP A 227 5.87 15.20 -10.40
CA ASP A 227 6.70 15.10 -11.58
C ASP A 227 7.31 13.70 -11.67
N ILE A 228 6.63 12.83 -12.41
CA ILE A 228 7.03 11.44 -12.63
C ILE A 228 8.28 11.36 -13.51
N GLN A 229 8.45 12.30 -14.44
CA GLN A 229 9.63 12.32 -15.31
C GLN A 229 10.90 12.62 -14.51
N ALA A 230 10.84 13.54 -13.55
CA ALA A 230 11.96 13.79 -12.65
C ALA A 230 12.30 12.56 -11.78
N VAL A 231 11.30 11.76 -11.35
CA VAL A 231 11.55 10.50 -10.65
C VAL A 231 12.20 9.48 -11.58
N LYS A 232 11.67 9.31 -12.80
CA LYS A 232 12.22 8.40 -13.80
C LYS A 232 13.68 8.72 -14.12
N ASN A 233 14.01 9.99 -14.33
CA ASN A 233 15.38 10.43 -14.59
C ASN A 233 16.34 10.15 -13.43
N ARG A 234 15.87 10.16 -12.17
CA ARG A 234 16.68 9.77 -11.01
C ARG A 234 16.90 8.26 -10.94
N LEU A 235 15.85 7.47 -11.20
CA LEU A 235 15.95 6.02 -11.27
C LEU A 235 16.97 5.58 -12.34
N GLU A 236 16.89 6.16 -13.53
CA GLU A 236 17.81 5.86 -14.64
C GLU A 236 19.26 6.24 -14.31
N ARG A 237 19.51 7.34 -13.59
CA ARG A 237 20.87 7.74 -13.16
C ARG A 237 21.48 6.81 -12.13
N GLU A 238 20.65 6.10 -11.37
CA GLU A 238 21.06 5.08 -10.39
C GLU A 238 21.04 3.66 -10.99
N ASP A 239 20.94 3.55 -12.34
CA ASP A 239 20.86 2.28 -13.07
C ASP A 239 19.71 1.37 -12.60
N ILE A 240 18.63 1.97 -12.09
CA ILE A 240 17.44 1.23 -11.65
C ILE A 240 16.50 1.06 -12.82
N GLN A 241 16.19 -0.20 -13.14
CA GLN A 241 15.26 -0.54 -14.22
C GLN A 241 13.85 0.02 -13.93
N VAL A 242 13.25 0.62 -14.95
CA VAL A 242 11.89 1.20 -14.89
C VAL A 242 10.99 0.51 -15.91
N THR A 243 9.80 0.13 -15.50
CA THR A 243 8.69 -0.16 -16.41
C THR A 243 7.87 1.10 -16.56
N ASP A 244 7.85 1.69 -17.73
CA ASP A 244 6.98 2.83 -18.05
C ASP A 244 5.70 2.31 -18.70
N ALA A 245 4.64 2.25 -17.90
CA ALA A 245 3.35 1.74 -18.34
C ALA A 245 2.44 2.83 -18.96
N GLY A 246 2.85 4.09 -18.91
CA GLY A 246 2.05 5.20 -19.41
C GLY A 246 0.69 5.30 -18.70
N THR A 247 -0.36 5.58 -19.45
CA THR A 247 -1.73 5.71 -18.92
C THR A 247 -2.56 4.43 -19.12
N TYR A 248 -1.93 3.26 -18.96
CA TYR A 248 -2.55 2.00 -19.38
C TYR A 248 -3.71 1.53 -18.48
N ALA A 249 -3.57 1.65 -17.15
CA ALA A 249 -4.57 1.14 -16.20
C ALA A 249 -5.64 2.17 -15.83
N MET A 250 -5.27 3.45 -15.84
CA MET A 250 -6.19 4.54 -15.48
C MET A 250 -6.01 5.69 -16.46
N ARG A 251 -7.11 6.12 -17.04
CA ARG A 251 -7.14 7.34 -17.85
C ARG A 251 -6.61 8.50 -17.01
N ASN A 252 -5.78 9.35 -17.57
CA ASN A 252 -5.20 10.53 -16.93
C ASN A 252 -4.26 10.22 -15.74
N MET A 253 -3.75 8.99 -15.64
CA MET A 253 -2.78 8.61 -14.63
C MET A 253 -1.59 7.92 -15.28
N HIS A 254 -0.46 8.63 -15.39
CA HIS A 254 0.79 8.03 -15.83
C HIS A 254 1.38 7.18 -14.70
N GLN A 255 1.81 5.96 -15.02
CA GLN A 255 2.29 4.97 -14.07
C GLN A 255 3.64 4.42 -14.51
N ILE A 256 4.58 4.35 -13.57
CA ILE A 256 5.84 3.62 -13.74
C ILE A 256 6.05 2.67 -12.56
N TYR A 257 6.79 1.60 -12.79
CA TYR A 257 7.13 0.61 -11.77
C TYR A 257 8.63 0.44 -11.68
N CYS A 258 9.14 0.24 -10.46
CA CYS A 258 10.52 -0.13 -10.19
C CYS A 258 10.59 -1.05 -8.97
N LEU A 259 11.78 -1.60 -8.70
CA LEU A 259 12.07 -2.29 -7.45
C LEU A 259 12.84 -1.36 -6.50
N ASP A 260 12.51 -1.42 -5.22
CA ASP A 260 13.38 -0.85 -4.20
C ASP A 260 14.61 -1.78 -3.97
N PRO A 261 15.65 -1.36 -3.24
CA PRO A 261 16.83 -2.18 -2.98
C PRO A 261 16.58 -3.52 -2.30
N SER A 262 15.38 -3.73 -1.77
CA SER A 262 14.95 -4.97 -1.10
C SER A 262 14.04 -5.84 -1.98
N GLY A 263 13.80 -5.44 -3.24
CA GLY A 263 12.96 -6.17 -4.18
C GLY A 263 11.45 -5.90 -4.02
N ASN A 264 11.05 -4.91 -3.22
CA ASN A 264 9.65 -4.51 -3.20
C ASN A 264 9.30 -3.77 -4.48
N VAL A 265 8.20 -4.17 -5.13
CA VAL A 265 7.63 -3.41 -6.25
C VAL A 265 7.07 -2.10 -5.72
N ILE A 266 7.44 -0.99 -6.35
CA ILE A 266 6.92 0.34 -6.07
C ILE A 266 6.28 0.88 -7.35
N GLU A 267 5.02 1.27 -7.25
CA GLU A 267 4.36 2.05 -8.29
C GLU A 267 4.54 3.53 -8.00
N ILE A 268 4.90 4.30 -9.02
CA ILE A 268 4.91 5.76 -8.97
C ILE A 268 3.92 6.23 -10.02
N ASN A 269 3.04 7.16 -9.64
CA ASN A 269 2.06 7.69 -10.55
C ASN A 269 1.95 9.21 -10.49
N GLN A 270 1.51 9.79 -11.60
CA GLN A 270 1.22 11.21 -11.74
C GLN A 270 -0.10 11.41 -12.45
N TYR A 271 -0.95 12.28 -11.90
CA TYR A 271 -2.13 12.75 -12.59
C TYR A 271 -1.74 13.66 -13.77
N ILE A 272 -2.27 13.35 -14.94
CA ILE A 272 -2.11 14.15 -16.17
C ILE A 272 -3.51 14.67 -16.53
N PRO A 273 -3.78 15.99 -16.36
CA PRO A 273 -5.05 16.56 -16.81
C PRO A 273 -5.23 16.41 -18.33
N ASP A 274 -6.50 16.30 -18.78
CA ASP A 274 -6.87 16.30 -20.21
C ASP A 274 -6.47 17.58 -20.89
#